data_6acc423247475c50d663d2052aced8b8
#
_entry.id   6acc423247475c50d663d2052aced8b8
#
_cell.length_a   1.000
_cell.length_b   1.000
_cell.length_c   1.000
_cell.angle_alpha   90.00
_cell.angle_beta   90.00
_cell.angle_gamma   90.00
#
_symmetry.space_group_name_H-M   'P 1'
#
loop_
_entity.id
_entity.type
_entity.pdbx_description
1 polymer ?
#
loop_
_entity_poly.entity_id
_entity_poly.type
_entity_poly.pdbx_seq_one_letter_code
_entity_poly.pdbx_strand_id
1 'polypeptide(L)'
;MATVRLTMSQALTRWMTAQSIEQLDGSIEPAFAGVWAIFGHGNVAGLGEALYGVRDQLPTYRGHNEQSMAHIAIAYAKQKQRRRMMAVTTSIGPGATNLATAAALAHVNRLPVLLLPGDVFATRAPDPVLQQVESFADGTVSANDCLRPISRYFDRITRPEQLLQALPKAMQIGTRPNT
;
A
#
# COMPACT_ATOMS: atom_id res chain seq x y z
N MET A 1 -24.69 -17.92 1.16
CA MET A 1 -23.24 -17.73 1.01
C MET A 1 -22.60 -17.74 2.38
N ALA A 2 -21.47 -18.43 2.55
CA ALA A 2 -20.73 -18.39 3.82
C ALA A 2 -20.09 -17.01 3.98
N THR A 3 -20.29 -16.38 5.14
CA THR A 3 -19.65 -15.11 5.49
C THR A 3 -18.42 -15.39 6.34
N VAL A 4 -17.40 -14.54 6.24
CA VAL A 4 -16.20 -14.61 7.08
C VAL A 4 -16.00 -13.25 7.76
N ARG A 5 -15.68 -13.26 9.03
CA ARG A 5 -15.35 -12.06 9.79
C ARG A 5 -13.82 -11.85 9.74
N LEU A 6 -13.41 -10.68 9.27
CA LEU A 6 -12.01 -10.29 9.11
C LEU A 6 -11.77 -8.90 9.70
N THR A 7 -10.54 -8.65 10.13
CA THR A 7 -10.07 -7.26 10.30
C THR A 7 -9.83 -6.66 8.92
N MET A 8 -9.75 -5.33 8.84
CA MET A 8 -9.40 -4.62 7.61
C MET A 8 -8.06 -5.12 7.03
N SER A 9 -7.04 -5.27 7.87
CA SER A 9 -5.72 -5.75 7.43
C SER A 9 -5.77 -7.19 6.89
N GLN A 10 -6.54 -8.07 7.53
CA GLN A 10 -6.75 -9.44 7.03
C GLN A 10 -7.51 -9.44 5.69
N ALA A 11 -8.49 -8.58 5.53
CA ALA A 11 -9.21 -8.44 4.26
C ALA A 11 -8.27 -7.94 3.15
N LEU A 12 -7.45 -6.92 3.42
CA LEU A 12 -6.46 -6.39 2.50
C LEU A 12 -5.45 -7.45 2.06
N THR A 13 -4.83 -8.17 3.00
CA THR A 13 -3.82 -9.19 2.68
C THR A 13 -4.39 -10.36 1.90
N ARG A 14 -5.58 -10.85 2.28
CA ARG A 14 -6.30 -11.89 1.52
C ARG A 14 -6.69 -11.42 0.12
N TRP A 15 -7.09 -10.16 -0.02
CA TRP A 15 -7.38 -9.61 -1.33
C TRP A 15 -6.12 -9.60 -2.20
N MET A 16 -4.97 -9.16 -1.68
CA MET A 16 -3.71 -9.15 -2.42
C MET A 16 -3.28 -10.56 -2.86
N THR A 17 -3.42 -11.58 -1.99
CA THR A 17 -3.08 -12.97 -2.35
C THR A 17 -3.98 -13.56 -3.43
N ALA A 18 -5.20 -13.07 -3.55
CA ALA A 18 -6.17 -13.53 -4.56
C ALA A 18 -6.00 -12.86 -5.94
N GLN A 19 -5.14 -11.84 -6.06
CA GLN A 19 -4.94 -11.16 -7.34
C GLN A 19 -3.93 -11.91 -8.21
N SER A 20 -4.29 -12.10 -9.46
CA SER A 20 -3.41 -12.72 -10.46
C SER A 20 -3.40 -11.90 -11.75
N ILE A 21 -2.34 -12.05 -12.52
CA ILE A 21 -2.15 -11.38 -13.82
C ILE A 21 -1.65 -12.42 -14.82
N GLU A 22 -2.24 -12.40 -16.01
CA GLU A 22 -1.77 -13.15 -17.15
C GLU A 22 -0.46 -12.54 -17.68
N GLN A 23 0.55 -13.37 -17.85
CA GLN A 23 1.86 -13.00 -18.37
C GLN A 23 1.87 -13.01 -19.92
N LEU A 24 2.98 -12.58 -20.53
CA LEU A 24 3.11 -12.52 -21.99
C LEU A 24 3.12 -13.91 -22.65
N ASP A 25 3.51 -14.93 -21.92
CA ASP A 25 3.51 -16.34 -22.36
C ASP A 25 2.20 -17.07 -22.10
N GLY A 26 1.18 -16.34 -21.59
CA GLY A 26 -0.14 -16.89 -21.24
C GLY A 26 -0.19 -17.56 -19.85
N SER A 27 0.90 -17.64 -19.13
CA SER A 27 0.89 -18.14 -17.75
C SER A 27 0.18 -17.16 -16.82
N ILE A 28 -0.42 -17.68 -15.74
CA ILE A 28 -1.07 -16.86 -14.72
C ILE A 28 -0.20 -16.86 -13.47
N GLU A 29 0.24 -15.67 -13.07
CA GLU A 29 1.05 -15.48 -11.87
C GLU A 29 0.35 -14.58 -10.83
N PRO A 30 0.70 -14.71 -9.53
CA PRO A 30 0.27 -13.74 -8.52
C PRO A 30 0.68 -12.32 -8.90
N ALA A 31 -0.26 -11.39 -8.82
CA ALA A 31 -0.02 -9.98 -9.17
C ALA A 31 1.00 -9.31 -8.23
N PHE A 32 0.99 -9.71 -6.96
CA PHE A 32 1.91 -9.18 -5.95
C PHE A 32 3.02 -10.20 -5.64
N ALA A 33 4.27 -9.77 -5.78
CA ALA A 33 5.44 -10.58 -5.46
C ALA A 33 5.81 -10.54 -3.97
N GLY A 34 5.22 -9.63 -3.22
CA GLY A 34 5.46 -9.45 -1.79
C GLY A 34 5.20 -8.02 -1.34
N VAL A 35 5.47 -7.78 -0.07
CA VAL A 35 5.28 -6.49 0.59
C VAL A 35 6.59 -6.05 1.25
N TRP A 36 7.08 -4.89 0.91
CA TRP A 36 8.14 -4.20 1.64
C TRP A 36 7.54 -3.46 2.83
N ALA A 37 8.11 -3.62 4.02
CA ALA A 37 7.48 -3.13 5.25
C ALA A 37 8.44 -2.51 6.25
N ILE A 38 8.07 -1.31 6.72
CA ILE A 38 8.48 -0.71 7.99
C ILE A 38 7.19 -0.28 8.68
N PHE A 39 6.61 -1.14 9.52
CA PHE A 39 5.24 -0.97 10.01
C PHE A 39 5.03 0.26 10.90
N GLY A 40 6.03 0.63 11.71
CA GLY A 40 5.81 1.49 12.85
C GLY A 40 4.98 0.80 13.95
N HIS A 41 4.87 1.46 15.08
CA HIS A 41 4.23 0.90 16.30
C HIS A 41 2.73 0.58 16.13
N GLY A 42 1.99 1.35 15.32
CA GLY A 42 0.54 1.15 15.12
C GLY A 42 0.21 -0.01 14.18
N ASN A 43 0.96 -0.16 13.10
CA ASN A 43 0.66 -1.14 12.04
C ASN A 43 1.26 -2.53 12.28
N VAL A 44 2.17 -2.69 13.25
CA VAL A 44 2.78 -4.01 13.52
C VAL A 44 1.74 -5.02 13.99
N ALA A 45 0.84 -4.63 14.87
CA ALA A 45 -0.23 -5.47 15.38
C ALA A 45 -1.43 -5.61 14.43
N GLY A 46 -1.53 -4.74 13.41
CA GLY A 46 -2.58 -4.80 12.39
C GLY A 46 -2.09 -5.48 11.12
N LEU A 47 -1.43 -4.71 10.27
CA LEU A 47 -0.98 -5.18 8.97
C LEU A 47 0.17 -6.20 9.07
N GLY A 48 1.09 -6.01 10.03
CA GLY A 48 2.20 -6.94 10.25
C GLY A 48 1.71 -8.35 10.64
N GLU A 49 0.78 -8.43 11.56
CA GLU A 49 0.17 -9.70 11.96
C GLU A 49 -0.61 -10.36 10.80
N ALA A 50 -1.38 -9.56 10.06
CA ALA A 50 -2.12 -10.08 8.90
C ALA A 50 -1.19 -10.61 7.80
N LEU A 51 -0.08 -9.93 7.52
CA LEU A 51 0.94 -10.38 6.57
C LEU A 51 1.64 -11.66 7.06
N TYR A 52 1.92 -11.78 8.36
CA TYR A 52 2.47 -13.00 8.92
C TYR A 52 1.57 -14.21 8.68
N GLY A 53 0.25 -14.02 8.75
CA GLY A 53 -0.75 -15.06 8.48
C GLY A 53 -0.79 -15.56 7.03
N VAL A 54 -0.26 -14.78 6.06
CA VAL A 54 -0.24 -15.12 4.62
C VAL A 54 1.18 -15.18 4.05
N ARG A 55 2.20 -15.25 4.89
CA ARG A 55 3.62 -15.14 4.52
C ARG A 55 4.09 -16.15 3.46
N ASP A 56 3.47 -17.31 3.41
CA ASP A 56 3.82 -18.37 2.44
C ASP A 56 3.31 -18.04 1.03
N GLN A 57 2.28 -17.18 0.91
CA GLN A 57 1.69 -16.74 -0.35
C GLN A 57 2.11 -15.31 -0.73
N LEU A 58 2.34 -14.46 0.27
CA LEU A 58 2.70 -13.05 0.11
C LEU A 58 3.88 -12.71 1.05
N PRO A 59 5.11 -12.96 0.62
CA PRO A 59 6.31 -12.70 1.42
C PRO A 59 6.41 -11.25 1.88
N THR A 60 6.86 -11.05 3.11
CA THR A 60 7.15 -9.72 3.66
C THR A 60 8.64 -9.51 3.77
N TYR A 61 9.12 -8.40 3.21
CA TYR A 61 10.52 -7.99 3.22
C TYR A 61 10.69 -6.78 4.12
N ARG A 62 11.72 -6.79 4.94
CA ARG A 62 12.05 -5.65 5.80
C ARG A 62 13.15 -4.81 5.16
N GLY A 63 12.89 -3.52 5.04
CA GLY A 63 13.89 -2.52 4.65
C GLY A 63 14.37 -1.67 5.81
N HIS A 64 15.33 -0.81 5.54
CA HIS A 64 15.88 0.15 6.50
C HIS A 64 15.47 1.60 6.20
N ASN A 65 14.85 1.83 5.04
CA ASN A 65 14.43 3.15 4.58
C ASN A 65 13.23 3.01 3.65
N GLU A 66 12.20 3.79 3.87
CA GLU A 66 10.91 3.68 3.17
C GLU A 66 11.04 4.05 1.69
N GLN A 67 11.77 5.11 1.38
CA GLN A 67 12.03 5.52 0.00
C GLN A 67 12.77 4.44 -0.77
N SER A 68 13.77 3.81 -0.16
CA SER A 68 14.53 2.71 -0.76
C SER A 68 13.66 1.50 -1.04
N MET A 69 12.78 1.13 -0.11
CA MET A 69 11.81 0.04 -0.33
C MET A 69 10.91 0.32 -1.54
N ALA A 70 10.41 1.54 -1.65
CA ALA A 70 9.57 1.92 -2.79
C ALA A 70 10.37 1.93 -4.11
N HIS A 71 11.63 2.37 -4.12
CA HIS A 71 12.50 2.28 -5.29
C HIS A 71 12.78 0.82 -5.70
N ILE A 72 12.94 -0.10 -4.76
CA ILE A 72 13.07 -1.54 -5.07
C ILE A 72 11.78 -2.06 -5.72
N ALA A 73 10.62 -1.71 -5.18
CA ALA A 73 9.33 -2.08 -5.76
C ALA A 73 9.16 -1.53 -7.19
N ILE A 74 9.59 -0.30 -7.46
CA ILE A 74 9.61 0.32 -8.78
C ILE A 74 10.53 -0.44 -9.74
N ALA A 75 11.75 -0.76 -9.30
CA ALA A 75 12.72 -1.51 -10.10
C ALA A 75 12.19 -2.90 -10.43
N TYR A 76 11.54 -3.57 -9.48
CA TYR A 76 10.86 -4.85 -9.69
C TYR A 76 9.77 -4.76 -10.75
N ALA A 77 8.87 -3.77 -10.63
CA ALA A 77 7.79 -3.57 -11.59
C ALA A 77 8.34 -3.28 -13.01
N LYS A 78 9.41 -2.51 -13.12
CA LYS A 78 10.11 -2.24 -14.39
C LYS A 78 10.70 -3.52 -14.98
N GLN A 79 11.41 -4.32 -14.18
CA GLN A 79 12.00 -5.60 -14.60
C GLN A 79 10.93 -6.60 -15.06
N LYS A 80 9.77 -6.61 -14.41
CA LYS A 80 8.61 -7.45 -14.76
C LYS A 80 7.72 -6.83 -15.85
N GLN A 81 8.21 -5.82 -16.56
CA GLN A 81 7.48 -5.15 -17.65
C GLN A 81 6.06 -4.73 -17.26
N ARG A 82 5.89 -4.27 -15.99
CA ARG A 82 4.62 -3.84 -15.38
C ARG A 82 3.58 -4.96 -15.15
N ARG A 83 3.94 -6.22 -15.42
CA ARG A 83 3.04 -7.37 -15.27
C ARG A 83 3.06 -8.01 -13.88
N ARG A 84 3.87 -7.48 -13.00
CA ARG A 84 3.91 -7.86 -11.59
C ARG A 84 4.35 -6.68 -10.76
N MET A 85 3.83 -6.57 -9.56
CA MET A 85 4.14 -5.45 -8.67
C MET A 85 4.48 -5.91 -7.25
N MET A 86 4.90 -4.98 -6.44
CA MET A 86 5.04 -5.14 -4.99
C MET A 86 4.23 -4.07 -4.28
N ALA A 87 3.80 -4.36 -3.06
CA ALA A 87 3.28 -3.36 -2.16
C ALA A 87 4.37 -2.84 -1.23
N VAL A 88 4.17 -1.63 -0.71
CA VAL A 88 5.07 -1.00 0.26
C VAL A 88 4.23 -0.39 1.37
N THR A 89 4.51 -0.75 2.62
CA THR A 89 3.85 -0.16 3.79
C THR A 89 4.84 0.53 4.70
N THR A 90 4.40 1.60 5.33
CA THR A 90 5.23 2.44 6.21
C THR A 90 4.46 2.81 7.48
N SER A 91 5.19 3.36 8.46
CA SER A 91 4.57 4.07 9.57
C SER A 91 3.87 5.34 9.09
N ILE A 92 3.14 5.98 10.00
CA ILE A 92 2.56 7.31 9.80
C ILE A 92 3.67 8.38 9.73
N GLY A 93 3.29 9.59 9.38
CA GLY A 93 4.13 10.79 9.49
C GLY A 93 5.42 10.68 8.67
N PRO A 94 6.61 10.71 9.29
CA PRO A 94 7.89 10.73 8.57
C PRO A 94 8.12 9.49 7.69
N GLY A 95 7.63 8.32 8.10
CA GLY A 95 7.72 7.11 7.27
C GLY A 95 6.87 7.22 6.01
N ALA A 96 5.65 7.73 6.13
CA ALA A 96 4.75 7.94 5.01
C ALA A 96 5.26 9.02 4.05
N THR A 97 5.71 10.17 4.57
CA THR A 97 6.22 11.27 3.75
C THR A 97 7.53 10.92 3.04
N ASN A 98 8.34 10.02 3.60
CA ASN A 98 9.55 9.52 2.95
C ASN A 98 9.28 8.72 1.66
N LEU A 99 8.04 8.35 1.37
CA LEU A 99 7.65 7.74 0.09
C LEU A 99 7.53 8.74 -1.07
N ALA A 100 7.45 10.05 -0.81
CA ALA A 100 7.03 11.04 -1.81
C ALA A 100 7.89 11.02 -3.09
N THR A 101 9.21 11.03 -2.98
CA THR A 101 10.12 10.99 -4.13
C THR A 101 9.92 9.72 -4.97
N ALA A 102 9.80 8.57 -4.33
CA ALA A 102 9.58 7.31 -5.02
C ALA A 102 8.18 7.23 -5.65
N ALA A 103 7.15 7.75 -4.98
CA ALA A 103 5.80 7.85 -5.54
C ALA A 103 5.79 8.69 -6.82
N ALA A 104 6.46 9.86 -6.81
CA ALA A 104 6.61 10.70 -7.99
C ALA A 104 7.33 9.97 -9.13
N LEU A 105 8.39 9.22 -8.83
CA LEU A 105 9.12 8.42 -9.82
C LEU A 105 8.21 7.33 -10.44
N ALA A 106 7.48 6.59 -9.62
CA ALA A 106 6.52 5.59 -10.08
C ALA A 106 5.44 6.22 -10.96
N HIS A 107 4.91 7.38 -10.53
CA HIS A 107 3.86 8.12 -11.23
C HIS A 107 4.28 8.54 -12.64
N VAL A 108 5.43 9.22 -12.79
CA VAL A 108 5.88 9.73 -14.11
C VAL A 108 6.29 8.59 -15.05
N ASN A 109 6.82 7.49 -14.52
CA ASN A 109 7.20 6.32 -15.30
C ASN A 109 6.06 5.31 -15.50
N ARG A 110 4.89 5.53 -14.92
CA ARG A 110 3.72 4.65 -14.99
C ARG A 110 4.02 3.22 -14.51
N LEU A 111 4.85 3.08 -13.47
CA LEU A 111 5.23 1.79 -12.91
C LEU A 111 4.29 1.42 -11.74
N PRO A 112 3.68 0.23 -11.77
CA PRO A 112 2.72 -0.18 -10.76
C PRO A 112 3.42 -0.51 -9.44
N VAL A 113 3.07 0.25 -8.40
CA VAL A 113 3.45 0.00 -7.00
C VAL A 113 2.25 0.35 -6.14
N LEU A 114 1.86 -0.54 -5.24
CA LEU A 114 0.81 -0.27 -4.27
C LEU A 114 1.44 0.29 -2.98
N LEU A 115 1.28 1.59 -2.75
CA LEU A 115 1.73 2.23 -1.52
C LEU A 115 0.61 2.18 -0.48
N LEU A 116 0.92 1.69 0.71
CA LEU A 116 0.02 1.51 1.84
C LEU A 116 0.58 2.22 3.07
N PRO A 117 0.72 3.55 3.04
CA PRO A 117 1.23 4.29 4.19
C PRO A 117 0.24 4.22 5.36
N GLY A 118 0.76 4.17 6.58
CA GLY A 118 -0.04 4.37 7.78
C GLY A 118 -0.62 5.78 7.85
N ASP A 119 -1.67 5.95 8.65
CA ASP A 119 -2.29 7.24 8.90
C ASP A 119 -2.70 7.35 10.39
N VAL A 120 -3.07 8.55 10.82
CA VAL A 120 -3.64 8.81 12.13
C VAL A 120 -5.04 8.19 12.27
N PHE A 121 -5.60 8.19 13.48
CA PHE A 121 -6.92 7.62 13.74
C PHE A 121 -8.01 8.24 12.85
N ALA A 122 -8.77 7.38 12.16
CA ALA A 122 -9.81 7.80 11.22
C ALA A 122 -11.07 8.36 11.89
N THR A 123 -11.33 8.00 13.14
CA THR A 123 -12.63 8.21 13.81
C THR A 123 -12.60 9.22 14.95
N ARG A 124 -11.47 9.82 15.27
CA ARG A 124 -11.35 10.82 16.33
C ARG A 124 -10.53 12.02 15.89
N ALA A 125 -10.70 13.13 16.61
CA ALA A 125 -9.83 14.29 16.45
C ALA A 125 -8.36 13.90 16.67
N PRO A 126 -7.43 14.46 15.92
CA PRO A 126 -6.01 14.19 16.11
C PRO A 126 -5.57 14.64 17.49
N ASP A 127 -5.18 13.68 18.31
CA ASP A 127 -4.36 13.93 19.50
C ASP A 127 -2.90 13.68 19.12
N PRO A 128 -1.92 14.25 19.84
CA PRO A 128 -0.54 13.90 19.62
C PRO A 128 -0.32 12.39 19.73
N VAL A 129 -0.11 11.73 18.60
CA VAL A 129 0.29 10.32 18.57
C VAL A 129 1.74 10.22 18.14
N LEU A 130 2.40 9.14 18.51
CA LEU A 130 3.81 8.93 18.15
C LEU A 130 3.99 9.04 16.63
N GLN A 131 4.96 9.84 16.20
CA GLN A 131 5.29 10.15 14.81
C GLN A 131 4.25 10.98 14.04
N GLN A 132 3.26 11.54 14.70
CA GLN A 132 2.35 12.49 14.05
C GLN A 132 3.10 13.77 13.68
N VAL A 133 2.92 14.21 12.44
CA VAL A 133 3.56 15.43 11.89
C VAL A 133 2.53 16.49 11.46
N GLU A 134 1.27 16.11 11.39
CA GLU A 134 0.17 17.01 11.07
C GLU A 134 -0.12 17.99 12.20
N SER A 135 -0.70 19.14 11.85
CA SER A 135 -1.24 20.06 12.84
C SER A 135 -2.37 19.41 13.64
N PHE A 136 -2.30 19.52 14.97
CA PHE A 136 -3.35 19.00 15.87
C PHE A 136 -4.65 19.82 15.81
N ALA A 137 -4.59 21.03 15.24
CA ALA A 137 -5.74 21.92 15.11
C ALA A 137 -6.66 21.55 13.95
N ASP A 138 -6.19 20.77 12.97
CA ASP A 138 -6.95 20.39 11.78
C ASP A 138 -6.94 18.87 11.55
N GLY A 139 -8.01 18.21 11.97
CA GLY A 139 -8.21 16.77 11.78
C GLY A 139 -8.55 16.35 10.35
N THR A 140 -8.70 17.29 9.42
CA THR A 140 -9.05 17.00 8.02
C THR A 140 -7.82 16.77 7.14
N VAL A 141 -6.65 17.24 7.56
CA VAL A 141 -5.38 17.15 6.82
C VAL A 141 -4.56 15.97 7.35
N SER A 142 -4.04 15.17 6.43
CA SER A 142 -3.11 14.08 6.71
C SER A 142 -1.77 14.34 6.03
N ALA A 143 -0.66 13.91 6.64
CA ALA A 143 0.65 13.89 6.00
C ALA A 143 0.62 13.15 4.65
N ASN A 144 -0.24 12.14 4.54
CA ASN A 144 -0.43 11.37 3.31
C ASN A 144 -1.00 12.18 2.15
N ASP A 145 -1.59 13.35 2.38
CA ASP A 145 -2.10 14.22 1.31
C ASP A 145 -0.98 14.70 0.38
N CYS A 146 0.28 14.70 0.81
CA CYS A 146 1.43 14.96 -0.05
C CYS A 146 1.57 13.96 -1.21
N LEU A 147 1.02 12.75 -1.07
CA LEU A 147 1.05 11.71 -2.10
C LEU A 147 -0.05 11.89 -3.16
N ARG A 148 -1.11 12.66 -2.88
CA ARG A 148 -2.25 12.86 -3.77
C ARG A 148 -1.87 13.38 -5.17
N PRO A 149 -1.09 14.47 -5.31
CA PRO A 149 -0.74 15.02 -6.62
C PRO A 149 0.28 14.17 -7.39
N ILE A 150 0.95 13.23 -6.73
CA ILE A 150 2.02 12.39 -7.30
C ILE A 150 1.64 10.91 -7.35
N SER A 151 0.35 10.61 -7.32
CA SER A 151 -0.22 9.26 -7.45
C SER A 151 -1.22 9.22 -8.61
N ARG A 152 -1.32 8.08 -9.29
CA ARG A 152 -2.35 7.86 -10.32
C ARG A 152 -3.70 7.52 -9.73
N TYR A 153 -3.69 6.93 -8.57
CA TYR A 153 -4.85 6.70 -7.73
C TYR A 153 -4.47 7.00 -6.28
N PHE A 154 -5.30 7.74 -5.61
CA PHE A 154 -5.17 8.04 -4.19
C PHE A 154 -6.54 7.88 -3.53
N ASP A 155 -6.56 7.17 -2.42
CA ASP A 155 -7.74 7.09 -1.57
C ASP A 155 -7.32 7.02 -0.10
N ARG A 156 -8.18 7.49 0.79
CA ARG A 156 -8.00 7.41 2.23
C ARG A 156 -9.08 6.53 2.82
N ILE A 157 -8.68 5.38 3.31
CA ILE A 157 -9.61 4.38 3.85
C ILE A 157 -9.88 4.70 5.31
N THR A 158 -11.07 5.20 5.61
CA THR A 158 -11.53 5.53 6.95
C THR A 158 -12.47 4.48 7.53
N ARG A 159 -13.03 3.61 6.68
CA ARG A 159 -13.92 2.50 7.05
C ARG A 159 -13.55 1.25 6.28
N PRO A 160 -13.59 0.06 6.90
CA PRO A 160 -13.21 -1.20 6.24
C PRO A 160 -13.96 -1.48 4.94
N GLU A 161 -15.23 -1.09 4.83
CA GLU A 161 -16.06 -1.34 3.66
C GLU A 161 -15.55 -0.65 2.38
N GLN A 162 -14.82 0.45 2.55
CA GLN A 162 -14.23 1.18 1.43
C GLN A 162 -13.20 0.34 0.64
N LEU A 163 -12.59 -0.68 1.28
CA LEU A 163 -11.68 -1.60 0.59
C LEU A 163 -12.32 -2.26 -0.63
N LEU A 164 -13.60 -2.59 -0.56
CA LEU A 164 -14.32 -3.29 -1.63
C LEU A 164 -14.36 -2.48 -2.94
N GLN A 165 -14.28 -1.16 -2.86
CA GLN A 165 -14.25 -0.27 -4.01
C GLN A 165 -12.85 0.24 -4.34
N ALA A 166 -12.08 0.60 -3.30
CA ALA A 166 -10.77 1.21 -3.47
C ALA A 166 -9.74 0.25 -4.10
N LEU A 167 -9.66 -0.98 -3.60
CA LEU A 167 -8.66 -1.94 -4.06
C LEU A 167 -8.84 -2.38 -5.53
N PRO A 168 -10.04 -2.76 -6.00
CA PRO A 168 -10.23 -3.07 -7.41
C PRO A 168 -9.91 -1.87 -8.31
N LYS A 169 -10.26 -0.66 -7.90
CA LYS A 169 -9.98 0.56 -8.66
C LYS A 169 -8.48 0.86 -8.71
N ALA A 170 -7.77 0.73 -7.59
CA ALA A 170 -6.31 0.86 -7.54
C ALA A 170 -5.63 -0.15 -8.46
N MET A 171 -6.07 -1.42 -8.42
CA MET A 171 -5.54 -2.48 -9.27
C MET A 171 -5.81 -2.20 -10.75
N GLN A 172 -7.03 -1.81 -11.10
CA GLN A 172 -7.40 -1.47 -12.47
C GLN A 172 -6.53 -0.35 -13.05
N ILE A 173 -6.24 0.70 -12.25
CA ILE A 173 -5.40 1.80 -12.68
C ILE A 173 -3.93 1.37 -12.77
N GLY A 174 -3.44 0.60 -11.80
CA GLY A 174 -2.06 0.12 -11.77
C GLY A 174 -1.69 -0.84 -12.92
N THR A 175 -2.65 -1.61 -13.42
CA THR A 175 -2.42 -2.64 -14.45
C THR A 175 -2.76 -2.21 -15.87
N ARG A 176 -3.44 -1.08 -16.07
CA ARG A 176 -3.76 -0.59 -17.42
C ARG A 176 -2.51 -0.17 -18.18
N PRO A 177 -2.35 -0.58 -19.46
CA PRO A 177 -1.17 -0.24 -20.27
C PRO A 177 -0.98 1.26 -20.52
N ASN A 178 -2.06 2.03 -20.56
CA ASN A 178 -2.10 3.42 -21.04
C ASN A 178 -2.47 4.46 -19.97
N THR A 179 -2.48 4.09 -18.70
CA THR A 179 -2.77 5.04 -17.60
C THR A 179 -1.53 5.56 -16.94
#